data_65ba77919a5074e949fabe2b8e43d5f7
#
_entry.id   65ba77919a5074e949fabe2b8e43d5f7
#
_cell.length_a   1.000
_cell.length_b   1.000
_cell.length_c   1.000
_cell.angle_alpha   90.00
_cell.angle_beta   90.00
_cell.angle_gamma   90.00
#
_symmetry.space_group_name_H-M   'P 1'
#
loop_
_entity.id
_entity.type
_entity.pdbx_description
1 polymer ?
#
loop_
_entity_poly.entity_id
_entity_poly.type
_entity_poly.pdbx_seq_one_letter_code
_entity_poly.pdbx_strand_id
1 'polypeptide(L)'
;RTPKLGPMPKDDFAVAPLKTVRCGFIGMGARGPSHLSAILKIEGAEVVSICDTHQPSREKGAAMTTKAGKPAPKLYGTDPYDYRRMLDEGNLDVVFISTPWEWHVPMGVDAMERGVHALIEVPAAITVDGCWELVETSERTKRHCMMLENVNYGREELAVLNMCRLGVFGELLHGEAAYIHDLRWQMKEIE
;
A
#
# COMPACT_ATOMS: atom_id res chain seq x y z
N ARG A 1 8.97 -1.26 -34.55
CA ARG A 1 8.20 -0.06 -34.16
C ARG A 1 8.13 -0.08 -32.65
N THR A 2 8.81 0.85 -32.00
CA THR A 2 8.65 1.08 -30.57
C THR A 2 7.16 1.29 -30.30
N PRO A 3 6.53 0.56 -29.37
CA PRO A 3 5.16 0.88 -28.99
C PRO A 3 5.18 2.35 -28.51
N LYS A 4 4.49 3.21 -29.25
CA LYS A 4 4.18 4.52 -28.68
C LYS A 4 3.34 4.23 -27.46
N LEU A 5 3.92 4.40 -26.29
CA LEU A 5 3.12 4.52 -25.08
C LEU A 5 2.03 5.53 -25.40
N GLY A 6 0.79 5.11 -25.36
CA GLY A 6 -0.34 6.01 -25.51
C GLY A 6 -0.19 7.19 -24.56
N PRO A 7 -0.89 8.29 -24.77
CA PRO A 7 -0.89 9.37 -23.81
C PRO A 7 -1.19 8.77 -22.45
N MET A 8 -0.34 9.10 -21.44
CA MET A 8 -0.66 8.81 -20.05
C MET A 8 -2.13 9.15 -19.83
N PRO A 9 -2.91 8.28 -19.15
CA PRO A 9 -4.28 8.64 -18.82
C PRO A 9 -4.26 10.05 -18.24
N LYS A 10 -5.06 10.96 -18.79
CA LYS A 10 -5.22 12.28 -18.17
C LYS A 10 -5.58 12.05 -16.73
N ASP A 11 -4.97 12.81 -15.82
CA ASP A 11 -5.10 12.71 -14.38
C ASP A 11 -6.54 12.95 -13.87
N ASP A 12 -7.48 12.14 -14.33
CA ASP A 12 -8.86 12.12 -13.81
C ASP A 12 -8.92 11.67 -12.33
N PHE A 13 -7.77 11.25 -11.79
CA PHE A 13 -7.56 10.82 -10.42
C PHE A 13 -6.84 11.84 -9.54
N ALA A 14 -6.54 13.03 -10.05
CA ALA A 14 -5.94 14.07 -9.22
C ALA A 14 -6.89 14.47 -8.09
N VAL A 15 -6.40 14.39 -6.87
CA VAL A 15 -7.11 14.88 -5.68
C VAL A 15 -6.51 16.23 -5.25
N ALA A 16 -7.34 17.07 -4.65
CA ALA A 16 -6.84 18.34 -4.11
C ALA A 16 -5.76 18.08 -3.05
N PRO A 17 -4.68 18.88 -3.01
CA PRO A 17 -3.64 18.74 -1.99
C PRO A 17 -4.22 18.86 -0.58
N LEU A 18 -3.86 17.92 0.28
CA LEU A 18 -4.22 17.93 1.69
C LEU A 18 -3.04 18.43 2.51
N LYS A 19 -3.31 19.30 3.49
CA LYS A 19 -2.29 19.74 4.46
C LYS A 19 -1.86 18.59 5.37
N THR A 20 -2.79 17.71 5.69
CA THR A 20 -2.60 16.54 6.54
C THR A 20 -3.31 15.36 5.90
N VAL A 21 -2.61 14.23 5.78
CA VAL A 21 -3.14 12.95 5.28
C VAL A 21 -3.36 12.01 6.46
N ARG A 22 -4.60 11.62 6.68
CA ARG A 22 -5.00 10.72 7.77
C ARG A 22 -4.86 9.28 7.31
N CYS A 23 -3.92 8.57 7.92
CA CYS A 23 -3.52 7.22 7.56
C CYS A 23 -4.12 6.19 8.52
N GLY A 24 -4.73 5.14 7.96
CA GLY A 24 -5.10 3.93 8.67
C GLY A 24 -4.20 2.76 8.28
N PHE A 25 -4.05 1.79 9.18
CA PHE A 25 -3.26 0.58 8.93
C PHE A 25 -4.10 -0.67 9.22
N ILE A 26 -4.17 -1.60 8.27
CA ILE A 26 -4.79 -2.92 8.43
C ILE A 26 -3.70 -3.97 8.28
N GLY A 27 -3.48 -4.75 9.34
CA GLY A 27 -2.39 -5.73 9.42
C GLY A 27 -1.09 -5.12 9.95
N MET A 28 -0.72 -5.54 11.16
CA MET A 28 0.49 -5.12 11.88
C MET A 28 1.43 -6.29 12.16
N GLY A 29 1.37 -7.32 11.30
CA GLY A 29 2.23 -8.50 11.35
C GLY A 29 3.67 -8.20 10.92
N ALA A 30 4.15 -8.86 9.86
CA ALA A 30 5.52 -8.73 9.39
C ALA A 30 5.80 -7.39 8.68
N ARG A 31 4.92 -6.95 7.75
CA ARG A 31 5.16 -5.78 6.90
C ARG A 31 4.58 -4.48 7.44
N GLY A 32 3.43 -4.51 8.08
CA GLY A 32 2.76 -3.32 8.61
C GLY A 32 3.65 -2.40 9.46
N PRO A 33 4.46 -2.91 10.40
CA PRO A 33 5.39 -2.09 11.18
C PRO A 33 6.44 -1.34 10.34
N SER A 34 6.88 -1.90 9.21
CA SER A 34 7.83 -1.26 8.31
C SER A 34 7.20 -0.03 7.65
N HIS A 35 5.98 -0.17 7.11
CA HIS A 35 5.22 0.94 6.53
C HIS A 35 4.91 2.01 7.59
N LEU A 36 4.43 1.60 8.76
CA LEU A 36 4.18 2.51 9.87
C LEU A 36 5.44 3.33 10.22
N SER A 37 6.60 2.67 10.34
CA SER A 37 7.86 3.36 10.62
C SER A 37 8.26 4.37 9.55
N ALA A 38 7.96 4.11 8.29
CA ALA A 38 8.22 5.04 7.19
C ALA A 38 7.26 6.24 7.26
N ILE A 39 5.96 6.01 7.43
CA ILE A 39 4.94 7.05 7.48
C ILE A 39 5.12 7.99 8.68
N LEU A 40 5.54 7.48 9.83
CA LEU A 40 5.81 8.30 11.03
C LEU A 40 6.89 9.37 10.84
N LYS A 41 7.73 9.24 9.80
CA LYS A 41 8.80 10.20 9.45
C LYS A 41 8.36 11.24 8.43
N ILE A 42 7.16 11.10 7.86
CA ILE A 42 6.67 11.99 6.80
C ILE A 42 5.91 13.15 7.44
N GLU A 43 6.32 14.38 7.11
CA GLU A 43 5.61 15.58 7.52
C GLU A 43 4.24 15.62 6.83
N GLY A 44 3.20 16.00 7.57
CA GLY A 44 1.83 16.03 7.06
C GLY A 44 1.14 14.67 7.01
N ALA A 45 1.77 13.57 7.44
CA ALA A 45 1.12 12.28 7.61
C ALA A 45 0.76 12.05 9.09
N GLU A 46 -0.49 11.67 9.35
CA GLU A 46 -1.00 11.34 10.68
C GLU A 46 -1.55 9.92 10.72
N VAL A 47 -1.06 9.11 11.66
CA VAL A 47 -1.57 7.76 11.91
C VAL A 47 -2.73 7.87 12.88
N VAL A 48 -3.95 7.69 12.38
CA VAL A 48 -5.17 7.91 13.19
C VAL A 48 -5.83 6.61 13.65
N SER A 49 -5.59 5.49 12.94
CA SER A 49 -6.16 4.20 13.32
C SER A 49 -5.31 3.02 12.88
N ILE A 50 -5.39 1.93 13.67
CA ILE A 50 -4.72 0.66 13.41
C ILE A 50 -5.71 -0.47 13.65
N CYS A 51 -5.79 -1.41 12.70
CA CYS A 51 -6.61 -2.60 12.78
C CYS A 51 -5.74 -3.86 12.63
N ASP A 52 -5.84 -4.77 13.59
CA ASP A 52 -5.26 -6.12 13.50
C ASP A 52 -6.03 -7.04 14.47
N THR A 53 -6.37 -8.24 14.05
CA THR A 53 -7.06 -9.23 14.91
C THR A 53 -6.17 -9.72 16.05
N HIS A 54 -4.84 -9.72 15.84
CA HIS A 54 -3.88 -10.08 16.87
C HIS A 54 -3.58 -8.86 17.76
N GLN A 55 -4.12 -8.88 18.98
CA GLN A 55 -4.02 -7.77 19.93
C GLN A 55 -2.59 -7.28 20.16
N PRO A 56 -1.58 -8.14 20.40
CA PRO A 56 -0.20 -7.67 20.60
C PRO A 56 0.36 -6.90 19.39
N SER A 57 -0.02 -7.27 18.16
CA SER A 57 0.43 -6.57 16.95
C SER A 57 -0.13 -5.16 16.86
N ARG A 58 -1.44 -4.98 17.10
CA ARG A 58 -2.04 -3.62 17.05
C ARG A 58 -1.56 -2.74 18.20
N GLU A 59 -1.33 -3.30 19.40
CA GLU A 59 -0.77 -2.56 20.53
C GLU A 59 0.69 -2.14 20.27
N LYS A 60 1.49 -3.01 19.66
CA LYS A 60 2.85 -2.67 19.19
C LYS A 60 2.84 -1.49 18.20
N GLY A 61 1.90 -1.49 17.25
CA GLY A 61 1.73 -0.37 16.32
C GLY A 61 1.38 0.94 17.03
N ALA A 62 0.48 0.91 17.99
CA ALA A 62 0.14 2.07 18.83
C ALA A 62 1.35 2.58 19.62
N ALA A 63 2.11 1.67 20.23
CA ALA A 63 3.32 2.01 20.97
C ALA A 63 4.40 2.62 20.05
N MET A 64 4.56 2.14 18.83
CA MET A 64 5.46 2.75 17.84
C MET A 64 5.04 4.19 17.53
N THR A 65 3.76 4.44 17.35
CA THR A 65 3.21 5.78 17.05
C THR A 65 3.45 6.74 18.20
N THR A 66 3.14 6.36 19.43
CA THR A 66 3.35 7.19 20.63
C THR A 66 4.83 7.42 20.94
N LYS A 67 5.68 6.42 20.72
CA LYS A 67 7.14 6.55 20.86
C LYS A 67 7.73 7.56 19.87
N ALA A 68 7.11 7.72 18.71
CA ALA A 68 7.49 8.74 17.72
C ALA A 68 6.96 10.14 18.07
N GLY A 69 6.36 10.34 19.26
CA GLY A 69 5.81 11.62 19.71
C GLY A 69 4.50 12.01 19.03
N LYS A 70 3.80 11.04 18.41
CA LYS A 70 2.51 11.27 17.75
C LYS A 70 1.34 10.84 18.66
N PRO A 71 0.11 11.37 18.44
CA PRO A 71 -1.07 10.93 19.16
C PRO A 71 -1.29 9.42 19.05
N ALA A 72 -1.85 8.80 20.10
CA ALA A 72 -2.21 7.39 20.07
C ALA A 72 -3.31 7.14 19.03
N PRO A 73 -3.14 6.19 18.09
CA PRO A 73 -4.16 5.85 17.13
C PRO A 73 -5.31 5.07 17.80
N LYS A 74 -6.51 5.18 17.23
CA LYS A 74 -7.64 4.33 17.63
C LYS A 74 -7.40 2.89 17.16
N LEU A 75 -7.66 1.93 18.05
CA LEU A 75 -7.42 0.50 17.78
C LEU A 75 -8.72 -0.23 17.43
N TYR A 76 -8.63 -1.08 16.41
CA TYR A 76 -9.68 -1.94 15.90
C TYR A 76 -9.14 -3.37 15.75
N GLY A 77 -10.01 -4.35 15.60
CA GLY A 77 -9.60 -5.75 15.39
C GLY A 77 -10.18 -6.69 16.42
N THR A 78 -11.43 -6.47 16.84
CA THR A 78 -12.21 -7.38 17.70
C THR A 78 -12.63 -8.64 16.95
N ASP A 79 -12.76 -8.54 15.61
CA ASP A 79 -13.04 -9.64 14.70
C ASP A 79 -12.39 -9.35 13.32
N PRO A 80 -12.38 -10.32 12.37
CA PRO A 80 -11.76 -10.16 11.07
C PRO A 80 -12.34 -9.04 10.19
N TYR A 81 -13.56 -8.60 10.45
CA TYR A 81 -14.27 -7.57 9.70
C TYR A 81 -14.27 -6.20 10.38
N ASP A 82 -13.65 -6.07 11.55
CA ASP A 82 -13.62 -4.82 12.31
C ASP A 82 -12.89 -3.67 11.56
N TYR A 83 -12.11 -4.01 10.53
CA TYR A 83 -11.54 -3.02 9.61
C TYR A 83 -12.62 -2.18 8.91
N ARG A 84 -13.82 -2.73 8.67
CA ARG A 84 -14.94 -1.98 8.08
C ARG A 84 -15.39 -0.86 9.00
N ARG A 85 -15.52 -1.16 10.29
CA ARG A 85 -15.82 -0.14 11.30
C ARG A 85 -14.72 0.92 11.38
N MET A 86 -13.46 0.52 11.25
CA MET A 86 -12.34 1.46 11.15
C MET A 86 -12.47 2.38 9.94
N LEU A 87 -12.83 1.84 8.76
CA LEU A 87 -13.03 2.62 7.54
C LEU A 87 -14.23 3.58 7.68
N ASP A 88 -15.32 3.15 8.33
CA ASP A 88 -16.52 3.96 8.51
C ASP A 88 -16.34 5.08 9.54
N GLU A 89 -15.64 4.81 10.64
CA GLU A 89 -15.47 5.75 11.77
C GLU A 89 -14.16 6.54 11.71
N GLY A 90 -13.14 6.02 11.03
CA GLY A 90 -11.76 6.48 11.14
C GLY A 90 -11.48 7.82 10.48
N ASN A 91 -12.40 8.37 9.68
CA ASN A 91 -12.20 9.61 8.94
C ASN A 91 -10.85 9.60 8.19
N LEU A 92 -10.61 8.53 7.42
CA LEU A 92 -9.36 8.24 6.74
C LEU A 92 -9.30 8.87 5.35
N ASP A 93 -8.11 9.32 4.96
CA ASP A 93 -7.81 9.67 3.59
C ASP A 93 -7.20 8.47 2.84
N VAL A 94 -6.38 7.68 3.53
CA VAL A 94 -5.67 6.53 2.96
C VAL A 94 -5.54 5.40 3.98
N VAL A 95 -5.57 4.15 3.48
CA VAL A 95 -5.34 2.96 4.29
C VAL A 95 -4.22 2.10 3.70
N PHE A 96 -3.33 1.63 4.56
CA PHE A 96 -2.27 0.67 4.25
C PHE A 96 -2.75 -0.73 4.60
N ILE A 97 -2.76 -1.64 3.64
CA ILE A 97 -3.25 -3.01 3.78
C ILE A 97 -2.07 -3.96 3.68
N SER A 98 -1.75 -4.63 4.79
CA SER A 98 -0.61 -5.57 4.93
C SER A 98 -1.07 -6.85 5.62
N THR A 99 -2.20 -7.37 5.18
CA THR A 99 -2.87 -8.58 5.66
C THR A 99 -2.44 -9.82 4.87
N PRO A 100 -2.92 -11.04 5.17
CA PRO A 100 -2.82 -12.18 4.26
C PRO A 100 -3.45 -11.87 2.89
N TRP A 101 -2.90 -12.47 1.85
CA TRP A 101 -3.15 -12.09 0.44
C TRP A 101 -4.61 -12.16 0.01
N GLU A 102 -5.37 -13.13 0.53
CA GLU A 102 -6.80 -13.31 0.26
C GLU A 102 -7.67 -12.12 0.72
N TRP A 103 -7.16 -11.31 1.64
CA TRP A 103 -7.84 -10.13 2.16
C TRP A 103 -7.52 -8.84 1.40
N HIS A 104 -6.48 -8.83 0.54
CA HIS A 104 -6.03 -7.63 -0.15
C HIS A 104 -7.12 -7.02 -1.03
N VAL A 105 -7.73 -7.82 -1.91
CA VAL A 105 -8.79 -7.34 -2.82
C VAL A 105 -10.04 -6.91 -2.03
N PRO A 106 -10.63 -7.75 -1.16
CA PRO A 106 -11.82 -7.35 -0.40
C PRO A 106 -11.61 -6.07 0.42
N MET A 107 -10.48 -5.94 1.10
CA MET A 107 -10.18 -4.75 1.91
C MET A 107 -9.91 -3.51 1.05
N GLY A 108 -9.22 -3.67 -0.08
CA GLY A 108 -8.98 -2.58 -1.03
C GLY A 108 -10.27 -2.04 -1.64
N VAL A 109 -11.15 -2.92 -2.06
CA VAL A 109 -12.48 -2.59 -2.59
C VAL A 109 -13.32 -1.89 -1.52
N ASP A 110 -13.42 -2.49 -0.33
CA ASP A 110 -14.16 -1.92 0.81
C ASP A 110 -13.67 -0.50 1.18
N ALA A 111 -12.36 -0.26 1.13
CA ALA A 111 -11.78 1.06 1.38
C ALA A 111 -12.20 2.07 0.31
N MET A 112 -12.01 1.72 -0.97
CA MET A 112 -12.33 2.63 -2.07
C MET A 112 -13.82 2.95 -2.17
N GLU A 113 -14.70 1.98 -1.90
CA GLU A 113 -16.16 2.19 -1.83
C GLU A 113 -16.57 3.18 -0.73
N ARG A 114 -15.78 3.25 0.35
CA ARG A 114 -15.98 4.20 1.46
C ARG A 114 -15.25 5.52 1.27
N GLY A 115 -14.70 5.74 0.07
CA GLY A 115 -14.01 6.97 -0.28
C GLY A 115 -12.59 7.11 0.26
N VAL A 116 -11.97 6.01 0.72
CA VAL A 116 -10.61 5.96 1.23
C VAL A 116 -9.67 5.42 0.15
N HIS A 117 -8.50 6.04 -0.05
CA HIS A 117 -7.47 5.53 -0.95
C HIS A 117 -6.84 4.25 -0.39
N ALA A 118 -6.59 3.25 -1.25
CA ALA A 118 -6.04 1.95 -0.85
C ALA A 118 -4.59 1.78 -1.29
N LEU A 119 -3.70 1.51 -0.34
CA LEU A 119 -2.31 1.14 -0.56
C LEU A 119 -2.14 -0.32 -0.09
N ILE A 120 -1.90 -1.24 -1.03
CA ILE A 120 -2.00 -2.67 -0.81
C ILE A 120 -0.62 -3.32 -0.95
N GLU A 121 -0.22 -4.14 0.01
CA GLU A 121 1.01 -4.93 -0.05
C GLU A 121 0.98 -5.94 -1.22
N VAL A 122 2.15 -6.40 -1.59
CA VAL A 122 2.37 -7.38 -2.65
C VAL A 122 1.98 -8.79 -2.18
N PRO A 123 1.30 -9.55 -3.05
CA PRO A 123 0.67 -9.17 -4.31
C PRO A 123 -0.65 -8.43 -4.08
N ALA A 124 -0.97 -7.43 -4.89
CA ALA A 124 -2.23 -6.69 -4.73
C ALA A 124 -3.46 -7.60 -4.89
N ALA A 125 -3.36 -8.63 -5.74
CA ALA A 125 -4.39 -9.64 -5.95
C ALA A 125 -3.74 -11.00 -6.24
N ILE A 126 -4.47 -12.09 -5.97
CA ILE A 126 -4.04 -13.47 -6.23
C ILE A 126 -4.76 -14.09 -7.44
N THR A 127 -5.67 -13.36 -8.06
CA THR A 127 -6.39 -13.77 -9.26
C THR A 127 -6.48 -12.63 -10.27
N VAL A 128 -6.64 -12.96 -11.55
CA VAL A 128 -6.85 -11.97 -12.60
C VAL A 128 -8.15 -11.19 -12.38
N ASP A 129 -9.21 -11.86 -11.95
CA ASP A 129 -10.49 -11.22 -11.64
C ASP A 129 -10.33 -10.20 -10.50
N GLY A 130 -9.57 -10.54 -9.46
CA GLY A 130 -9.24 -9.61 -8.39
C GLY A 130 -8.45 -8.39 -8.85
N CYS A 131 -7.56 -8.54 -9.85
CA CYS A 131 -6.88 -7.39 -10.46
C CYS A 131 -7.88 -6.46 -11.15
N TRP A 132 -8.82 -7.01 -11.92
CA TRP A 132 -9.86 -6.23 -12.58
C TRP A 132 -10.79 -5.55 -11.57
N GLU A 133 -11.20 -6.27 -10.50
CA GLU A 133 -12.04 -5.70 -9.44
C GLU A 133 -11.41 -4.47 -8.79
N LEU A 134 -10.11 -4.50 -8.50
CA LEU A 134 -9.37 -3.35 -7.97
C LEU A 134 -9.34 -2.17 -8.97
N VAL A 135 -9.06 -2.45 -10.25
CA VAL A 135 -9.00 -1.41 -11.29
C VAL A 135 -10.38 -0.77 -11.48
N GLU A 136 -11.42 -1.57 -11.72
CA GLU A 136 -12.78 -1.10 -11.95
C GLU A 136 -13.32 -0.30 -10.74
N THR A 137 -13.02 -0.76 -9.52
CA THR A 137 -13.42 -0.05 -8.31
C THR A 137 -12.69 1.28 -8.19
N SER A 138 -11.39 1.33 -8.46
CA SER A 138 -10.60 2.55 -8.47
C SER A 138 -11.14 3.56 -9.48
N GLU A 139 -11.41 3.12 -10.71
CA GLU A 139 -11.95 3.98 -11.77
C GLU A 139 -13.35 4.51 -11.43
N ARG A 140 -14.23 3.67 -10.91
CA ARG A 140 -15.59 4.03 -10.54
C ARG A 140 -15.68 4.96 -9.35
N THR A 141 -14.89 4.69 -8.31
CA THR A 141 -14.91 5.48 -7.07
C THR A 141 -14.01 6.72 -7.12
N LYS A 142 -13.14 6.81 -8.13
CA LYS A 142 -12.11 7.85 -8.24
C LYS A 142 -11.19 7.87 -7.02
N ARG A 143 -10.84 6.67 -6.51
CA ARG A 143 -9.88 6.49 -5.41
C ARG A 143 -8.63 5.82 -5.91
N HIS A 144 -7.48 6.31 -5.47
CA HIS A 144 -6.21 5.68 -5.81
C HIS A 144 -6.14 4.28 -5.21
N CYS A 145 -5.72 3.32 -6.03
CA CYS A 145 -5.35 1.99 -5.63
C CYS A 145 -3.89 1.77 -6.05
N MET A 146 -3.00 1.63 -5.09
CA MET A 146 -1.56 1.49 -5.35
C MET A 146 -1.04 0.21 -4.71
N MET A 147 -0.34 -0.61 -5.50
CA MET A 147 0.44 -1.72 -4.98
C MET A 147 1.75 -1.19 -4.36
N LEU A 148 2.05 -1.59 -3.13
CA LEU A 148 3.23 -1.18 -2.37
C LEU A 148 4.44 -2.06 -2.76
N GLU A 149 4.86 -1.96 -4.02
CA GLU A 149 6.00 -2.70 -4.54
C GLU A 149 7.33 -2.19 -3.96
N ASN A 150 8.21 -3.12 -3.57
CA ASN A 150 9.53 -2.74 -3.06
C ASN A 150 10.43 -2.27 -4.20
N VAL A 151 11.49 -1.56 -3.83
CA VAL A 151 12.64 -1.12 -4.63
C VAL A 151 12.33 -0.30 -5.89
N ASN A 152 11.08 -0.15 -6.31
CA ASN A 152 10.69 0.64 -7.48
C ASN A 152 11.21 2.08 -7.45
N TYR A 153 11.41 2.63 -6.26
CA TYR A 153 11.93 3.97 -6.03
C TYR A 153 13.35 3.93 -5.42
N GLY A 154 14.03 2.78 -5.56
CA GLY A 154 15.44 2.65 -5.19
C GLY A 154 16.32 3.57 -6.03
N ARG A 155 17.49 3.92 -5.50
CA ARG A 155 18.41 4.83 -6.18
C ARG A 155 18.88 4.27 -7.52
N GLU A 156 19.14 2.98 -7.58
CA GLU A 156 19.62 2.26 -8.73
C GLU A 156 18.54 2.19 -9.82
N GLU A 157 17.31 1.86 -9.45
CA GLU A 157 16.16 1.77 -10.35
C GLU A 157 15.83 3.14 -10.95
N LEU A 158 15.81 4.18 -10.12
CA LEU A 158 15.59 5.56 -10.58
C LEU A 158 16.73 6.05 -11.48
N ALA A 159 17.98 5.65 -11.21
CA ALA A 159 19.11 5.98 -12.07
C ALA A 159 18.98 5.33 -13.44
N VAL A 160 18.65 4.03 -13.49
CA VAL A 160 18.42 3.31 -14.76
C VAL A 160 17.24 3.92 -15.54
N LEU A 161 16.12 4.21 -14.86
CA LEU A 161 14.99 4.88 -15.50
C LEU A 161 15.38 6.23 -16.10
N ASN A 162 16.18 7.02 -15.38
CA ASN A 162 16.66 8.31 -15.88
C ASN A 162 17.60 8.15 -17.08
N MET A 163 18.49 7.17 -17.04
CA MET A 163 19.38 6.85 -18.18
C MET A 163 18.59 6.41 -19.41
N CYS A 164 17.52 5.63 -19.25
CA CYS A 164 16.59 5.28 -20.33
C CYS A 164 15.95 6.55 -20.94
N ARG A 165 15.45 7.44 -20.09
CA ARG A 165 14.80 8.71 -20.51
C ARG A 165 15.76 9.65 -21.24
N LEU A 166 17.02 9.65 -20.85
CA LEU A 166 18.09 10.45 -21.49
C LEU A 166 18.65 9.78 -22.75
N GLY A 167 18.18 8.60 -23.13
CA GLY A 167 18.65 7.88 -24.31
C GLY A 167 20.08 7.32 -24.19
N VAL A 168 20.61 7.19 -22.95
CA VAL A 168 21.99 6.70 -22.72
C VAL A 168 22.19 5.30 -23.28
N PHE A 169 21.17 4.47 -23.26
CA PHE A 169 21.21 3.08 -23.80
C PHE A 169 20.84 2.99 -25.28
N GLY A 170 20.52 4.11 -25.92
CA GLY A 170 20.00 4.11 -27.28
C GLY A 170 18.60 3.48 -27.39
N GLU A 171 18.34 2.79 -28.50
CA GLU A 171 17.09 2.04 -28.69
C GLU A 171 17.12 0.77 -27.82
N LEU A 172 16.13 0.65 -26.93
CA LEU A 172 16.00 -0.52 -26.06
C LEU A 172 15.36 -1.68 -26.83
N LEU A 173 16.13 -2.73 -27.07
CA LEU A 173 15.69 -3.93 -27.79
C LEU A 173 15.28 -5.06 -26.86
N HIS A 174 15.92 -5.16 -25.71
CA HIS A 174 15.69 -6.21 -24.72
C HIS A 174 15.99 -5.71 -23.32
N GLY A 175 15.29 -6.24 -22.34
CA GLY A 175 15.53 -6.02 -20.92
C GLY A 175 15.34 -7.35 -20.17
N GLU A 176 16.22 -7.64 -19.23
CA GLU A 176 16.13 -8.80 -18.34
C GLU A 176 16.34 -8.37 -16.90
N ALA A 177 15.50 -8.87 -16.01
CA ALA A 177 15.64 -8.69 -14.57
C ALA A 177 15.27 -9.98 -13.85
N ALA A 178 15.90 -10.23 -12.70
CA ALA A 178 15.62 -11.40 -11.89
C ALA A 178 15.49 -10.99 -10.41
N TYR A 179 14.50 -11.58 -9.74
CA TYR A 179 14.32 -11.49 -8.30
C TYR A 179 14.53 -12.88 -7.71
N ILE A 180 15.69 -13.12 -7.13
CA ILE A 180 16.13 -14.45 -6.70
C ILE A 180 16.37 -14.42 -5.19
N HIS A 181 15.62 -15.25 -4.45
CA HIS A 181 15.73 -15.39 -3.00
C HIS A 181 15.80 -16.84 -2.56
N ASP A 182 16.61 -17.11 -1.55
CA ASP A 182 16.50 -18.33 -0.78
C ASP A 182 15.50 -18.12 0.37
N LEU A 183 14.28 -18.62 0.18
CA LEU A 183 13.20 -18.49 1.16
C LEU A 183 13.03 -19.72 2.06
N ARG A 184 13.95 -20.67 2.05
CA ARG A 184 13.86 -21.91 2.84
C ARG A 184 13.73 -21.66 4.33
N TRP A 185 14.29 -20.57 4.82
CA TRP A 185 14.16 -20.18 6.24
C TRP A 185 12.75 -19.73 6.61
N GLN A 186 12.02 -19.09 5.70
CA GLN A 186 10.62 -18.69 5.92
C GLN A 186 9.67 -19.88 5.95
N MET A 187 9.98 -20.93 5.17
CA MET A 187 9.14 -22.14 5.12
C MET A 187 9.15 -22.93 6.45
N LYS A 188 10.19 -22.74 7.28
CA LYS A 188 10.29 -23.38 8.59
C LYS A 188 9.46 -22.70 9.69
N GLU A 189 8.98 -21.49 9.46
CA GLU A 189 8.15 -20.74 10.41
C GLU A 189 6.65 -21.03 10.24
N ILE A 190 6.30 -21.84 9.24
CA ILE A 190 4.89 -22.16 8.90
C ILE A 190 4.48 -23.53 9.46
N GLU A 191 5.43 -24.35 9.98
CA GLU A 191 5.16 -25.59 10.71
C GLU A 191 5.03 -25.31 12.21
#